data_9310f673835eb34c73ddcfcda35aa999
#
_entry.id   9310f673835eb34c73ddcfcda35aa999
#
_cell.length_a   1.000
_cell.length_b   1.000
_cell.length_c   1.000
_cell.angle_alpha   90.00
_cell.angle_beta   90.00
_cell.angle_gamma   90.00
#
_symmetry.space_group_name_H-M   'P 1'
#
loop_
_entity.id
_entity.type
_entity.pdbx_description
1 polymer ?
#
loop_
_entity_poly.entity_id
_entity_poly.type
_entity_poly.pdbx_seq_one_letter_code
_entity_poly.pdbx_strand_id
1 'polypeptide(L)'
;MNSLIEEEFPLRDTQNLRYDLMEVLTDSDLAYKLPGDNPTLGELCRQMGEIEHIYIQSFRTLNHDRTYRHPDSEMAASVERLKAWYQALDEEFEAVMRGFSEEDLHTKQIDRGYGFTSSLFVQFHIYREALLMFYARADVYLKALQKTVNPQWALGVG
;
A
#
# COMPACT_ATOMS: atom_id res chain seq x y z
N MET A 1 -18.50 15.71 2.92
CA MET A 1 -17.27 15.05 3.38
C MET A 1 -17.71 13.77 4.09
N ASN A 2 -16.86 12.78 4.25
CA ASN A 2 -17.24 11.51 4.88
C ASN A 2 -16.34 11.23 6.09
N SER A 3 -16.78 10.32 6.98
CA SER A 3 -16.11 10.02 8.25
C SER A 3 -14.64 9.59 8.09
N LEU A 4 -14.31 8.84 7.03
CA LEU A 4 -12.94 8.42 6.78
C LEU A 4 -11.98 9.61 6.55
N ILE A 5 -12.49 10.68 5.97
CA ILE A 5 -11.72 11.92 5.73
C ILE A 5 -11.76 12.83 6.96
N GLU A 6 -12.93 12.97 7.60
CA GLU A 6 -13.12 13.83 8.77
C GLU A 6 -12.32 13.35 9.99
N GLU A 7 -12.07 12.07 10.11
CA GLU A 7 -11.22 11.47 11.13
C GLU A 7 -9.71 11.53 10.75
N GLU A 8 -9.29 12.55 10.01
CA GLU A 8 -7.92 12.77 9.57
C GLU A 8 -7.34 11.67 8.69
N PHE A 9 -8.20 11.03 7.90
CA PHE A 9 -7.82 9.94 7.00
C PHE A 9 -7.05 8.83 7.76
N PRO A 10 -7.75 7.95 8.49
CA PRO A 10 -7.14 7.00 9.43
C PRO A 10 -6.13 6.02 8.79
N LEU A 11 -6.00 6.04 7.48
CA LEU A 11 -4.98 5.31 6.73
C LEU A 11 -3.59 5.97 6.80
N ARG A 12 -3.53 7.30 7.05
CA ARG A 12 -2.29 8.09 6.91
C ARG A 12 -1.15 7.56 7.76
N ASP A 13 -1.39 7.24 9.02
CA ASP A 13 -0.35 6.70 9.90
C ASP A 13 0.20 5.36 9.38
N THR A 14 -0.68 4.54 8.81
CA THR A 14 -0.28 3.28 8.19
C THR A 14 0.55 3.52 6.91
N GLN A 15 0.17 4.48 6.08
CA GLN A 15 0.93 4.87 4.90
C GLN A 15 2.31 5.45 5.25
N ASN A 16 2.41 6.22 6.34
CA ASN A 16 3.66 6.83 6.78
C ASN A 16 4.76 5.80 7.10
N LEU A 17 4.41 4.60 7.55
CA LEU A 17 5.39 3.53 7.78
C LEU A 17 6.17 3.15 6.51
N ARG A 18 5.62 3.34 5.31
CA ARG A 18 6.35 3.10 4.05
C ARG A 18 7.51 4.09 3.87
N TYR A 19 7.35 5.31 4.33
CA TYR A 19 8.42 6.32 4.24
C TYR A 19 9.53 6.01 5.25
N ASP A 20 9.20 5.54 6.44
CA ASP A 20 10.18 5.04 7.41
C ASP A 20 10.98 3.87 6.82
N LEU A 21 10.31 2.95 6.10
CA LEU A 21 10.96 1.87 5.37
C LEU A 21 11.91 2.40 4.30
N MET A 22 11.45 3.35 3.47
CA MET A 22 12.26 3.92 2.38
C MET A 22 13.49 4.67 2.90
N GLU A 23 13.44 5.26 4.08
CA GLU A 23 14.56 6.01 4.67
C GLU A 23 15.73 5.13 5.13
N VAL A 24 15.47 3.89 5.50
CA VAL A 24 16.53 2.97 5.96
C VAL A 24 17.11 2.11 4.84
N LEU A 25 16.50 2.11 3.67
CA LEU A 25 16.92 1.31 2.52
C LEU A 25 17.82 2.10 1.55
N THR A 26 18.73 1.39 0.94
CA THR A 26 19.51 1.83 -0.24
C THR A 26 19.06 1.07 -1.48
N ASP A 27 19.39 1.55 -2.66
CA ASP A 27 19.08 0.86 -3.92
C ASP A 27 19.67 -0.56 -3.95
N SER A 28 20.86 -0.75 -3.36
CA SER A 28 21.48 -2.08 -3.27
C SER A 28 20.69 -3.05 -2.35
N ASP A 29 20.02 -2.55 -1.32
CA ASP A 29 19.18 -3.38 -0.45
C ASP A 29 17.96 -3.93 -1.20
N LEU A 30 17.44 -3.19 -2.19
CA LEU A 30 16.29 -3.61 -2.98
C LEU A 30 16.56 -4.89 -3.80
N ALA A 31 17.82 -5.17 -4.13
CA ALA A 31 18.20 -6.40 -4.82
C ALA A 31 18.23 -7.64 -3.90
N TYR A 32 18.15 -7.45 -2.58
CA TYR A 32 18.19 -8.54 -1.63
C TYR A 32 16.98 -9.45 -1.74
N LYS A 33 17.23 -10.76 -1.69
CA LYS A 33 16.21 -11.81 -1.78
C LYS A 33 16.35 -12.79 -0.61
N LEU A 34 15.25 -13.06 0.08
CA LEU A 34 15.20 -14.13 1.06
C LEU A 34 15.33 -15.51 0.38
N PRO A 35 15.87 -16.53 1.07
CA PRO A 35 15.93 -17.91 0.55
C PRO A 35 14.56 -18.45 0.13
N GLY A 36 14.56 -19.35 -0.86
CA GLY A 36 13.33 -19.94 -1.38
C GLY A 36 12.66 -19.10 -2.47
N ASP A 37 11.39 -19.33 -2.68
CA ASP A 37 10.60 -18.64 -3.70
C ASP A 37 10.03 -17.31 -3.16
N ASN A 38 10.93 -16.38 -2.86
CA ASN A 38 10.59 -15.04 -2.42
C ASN A 38 10.92 -14.01 -3.51
N PRO A 39 10.17 -12.91 -3.64
CA PRO A 39 10.58 -11.78 -4.47
C PRO A 39 11.82 -11.10 -3.87
N THR A 40 12.51 -10.27 -4.65
CA THR A 40 13.45 -9.30 -4.07
C THR A 40 12.69 -8.29 -3.22
N LEU A 41 13.39 -7.61 -2.31
CA LEU A 41 12.77 -6.53 -1.52
C LEU A 41 12.18 -5.43 -2.41
N GLY A 42 12.87 -5.07 -3.49
CA GLY A 42 12.39 -4.09 -4.46
C GLY A 42 11.13 -4.55 -5.19
N GLU A 43 11.06 -5.82 -5.60
CA GLU A 43 9.85 -6.40 -6.19
C GLU A 43 8.68 -6.40 -5.19
N LEU A 44 8.94 -6.71 -3.92
CA LEU A 44 7.94 -6.63 -2.86
C LEU A 44 7.41 -5.19 -2.71
N CYS A 45 8.30 -4.19 -2.70
CA CYS A 45 7.94 -2.77 -2.62
C CYS A 45 7.13 -2.32 -3.86
N ARG A 46 7.53 -2.76 -5.07
CA ARG A 46 6.77 -2.48 -6.29
C ARG A 46 5.36 -3.09 -6.23
N GLN A 47 5.25 -4.35 -5.82
CA GLN A 47 3.95 -5.03 -5.67
C GLN A 47 3.02 -4.26 -4.73
N MET A 48 3.54 -3.65 -3.66
CA MET A 48 2.72 -2.86 -2.74
C MET A 48 2.15 -1.61 -3.42
N GLY A 49 2.94 -0.90 -4.23
CA GLY A 49 2.43 0.22 -5.02
C GLY A 49 1.41 -0.21 -6.06
N GLU A 50 1.62 -1.37 -6.71
CA GLU A 50 0.66 -1.96 -7.65
C GLU A 50 -0.68 -2.28 -6.96
N ILE A 51 -0.62 -2.81 -5.74
CA ILE A 51 -1.81 -3.09 -4.93
C ILE A 51 -2.56 -1.78 -4.62
N GLU A 52 -1.87 -0.74 -4.18
CA GLU A 52 -2.51 0.55 -3.91
C GLU A 52 -3.18 1.12 -5.15
N HIS A 53 -2.49 1.11 -6.30
CA HIS A 53 -3.10 1.52 -7.57
C HIS A 53 -4.38 0.73 -7.87
N ILE A 54 -4.36 -0.59 -7.70
CA ILE A 54 -5.53 -1.47 -7.88
C ILE A 54 -6.68 -1.03 -6.97
N TYR A 55 -6.41 -0.72 -5.70
CA TYR A 55 -7.44 -0.25 -4.78
C TYR A 55 -8.00 1.12 -5.19
N ILE A 56 -7.15 2.08 -5.58
CA ILE A 56 -7.58 3.39 -6.09
C ILE A 56 -8.53 3.20 -7.29
N GLN A 57 -8.14 2.37 -8.27
CA GLN A 57 -8.99 2.11 -9.42
C GLN A 57 -10.29 1.39 -9.04
N SER A 58 -10.27 0.52 -8.02
CA SER A 58 -11.48 -0.14 -7.54
C SER A 58 -12.52 0.84 -6.99
N PHE A 59 -12.07 1.90 -6.33
CA PHE A 59 -12.97 2.98 -5.87
C PHE A 59 -13.55 3.78 -7.05
N ARG A 60 -12.76 4.02 -8.11
CA ARG A 60 -13.21 4.77 -9.28
C ARG A 60 -14.19 4.00 -10.15
N THR A 61 -13.93 2.72 -10.35
CA THR A 61 -14.65 1.88 -11.31
C THR A 61 -15.69 0.95 -10.69
N LEU A 62 -15.69 0.85 -9.36
CA LEU A 62 -16.46 -0.12 -8.57
C LEU A 62 -16.16 -1.58 -8.96
N ASN A 63 -14.95 -1.81 -9.50
CA ASN A 63 -14.46 -3.14 -9.89
C ASN A 63 -13.02 -3.32 -9.41
N HIS A 64 -12.73 -4.43 -8.73
CA HIS A 64 -11.40 -4.75 -8.19
C HIS A 64 -10.62 -5.63 -9.17
N ASP A 65 -10.05 -5.01 -10.22
CA ASP A 65 -9.18 -5.67 -11.20
C ASP A 65 -7.75 -5.80 -10.65
N ARG A 66 -7.28 -7.03 -10.48
CA ARG A 66 -5.96 -7.36 -9.92
C ARG A 66 -4.86 -7.52 -10.97
N THR A 67 -5.13 -7.18 -12.23
CA THR A 67 -4.20 -7.45 -13.34
C THR A 67 -3.13 -6.38 -13.53
N TYR A 68 -3.31 -5.21 -12.92
CA TYR A 68 -2.36 -4.09 -13.07
C TYR A 68 -0.94 -4.48 -12.68
N ARG A 69 0.01 -4.08 -13.53
CA ARG A 69 1.45 -4.13 -13.27
C ARG A 69 2.08 -2.81 -13.69
N HIS A 70 2.99 -2.31 -12.87
CA HIS A 70 3.69 -1.06 -13.19
C HIS A 70 4.56 -1.24 -14.43
N PRO A 71 4.47 -0.33 -15.43
CA PRO A 71 5.18 -0.50 -16.71
C PRO A 71 6.69 -0.26 -16.62
N ASP A 72 7.15 0.52 -15.63
CA ASP A 72 8.59 0.79 -15.44
C ASP A 72 9.26 -0.37 -14.71
N SER A 73 10.11 -1.10 -15.41
CA SER A 73 10.88 -2.22 -14.85
C SER A 73 11.93 -1.78 -13.80
N GLU A 74 12.37 -0.51 -13.85
CA GLU A 74 13.35 0.04 -12.92
C GLU A 74 12.74 0.53 -11.59
N MET A 75 11.41 0.51 -11.47
CA MET A 75 10.72 0.92 -10.24
C MET A 75 11.19 0.11 -9.02
N ALA A 76 11.43 -1.18 -9.19
CA ALA A 76 11.89 -2.08 -8.14
C ALA A 76 13.38 -1.90 -7.76
N ALA A 77 14.13 -1.07 -8.49
CA ALA A 77 15.57 -0.87 -8.30
C ALA A 77 15.95 0.48 -7.70
N SER A 78 14.99 1.35 -7.41
CA SER A 78 15.25 2.71 -6.92
C SER A 78 14.35 3.10 -5.76
N VAL A 79 14.96 3.37 -4.62
CA VAL A 79 14.28 3.88 -3.41
C VAL A 79 13.60 5.22 -3.70
N GLU A 80 14.28 6.12 -4.42
CA GLU A 80 13.74 7.43 -4.77
C GLU A 80 12.48 7.32 -5.64
N ARG A 81 12.49 6.46 -6.66
CA ARG A 81 11.32 6.22 -7.54
C ARG A 81 10.16 5.61 -6.77
N LEU A 82 10.41 4.61 -5.93
CA LEU A 82 9.38 4.00 -5.06
C LEU A 82 8.75 5.03 -4.14
N LYS A 83 9.57 5.85 -3.47
CA LYS A 83 9.10 6.90 -2.56
C LYS A 83 8.22 7.92 -3.27
N ALA A 84 8.67 8.43 -4.43
CA ALA A 84 7.91 9.39 -5.23
C ALA A 84 6.58 8.79 -5.72
N TRP A 85 6.59 7.54 -6.15
CA TRP A 85 5.37 6.86 -6.59
C TRP A 85 4.38 6.65 -5.43
N TYR A 86 4.85 6.22 -4.27
CA TYR A 86 3.99 6.09 -3.07
C TYR A 86 3.35 7.43 -2.69
N GLN A 87 4.10 8.54 -2.74
CA GLN A 87 3.55 9.87 -2.47
C GLN A 87 2.42 10.22 -3.44
N ALA A 88 2.64 10.00 -4.74
CA ALA A 88 1.61 10.23 -5.75
C ALA A 88 0.37 9.35 -5.55
N LEU A 89 0.55 8.07 -5.17
CA LEU A 89 -0.55 7.16 -4.88
C LEU A 89 -1.32 7.58 -3.63
N ASP A 90 -0.64 7.98 -2.55
CA ASP A 90 -1.28 8.44 -1.31
C ASP A 90 -2.16 9.67 -1.57
N GLU A 91 -1.65 10.66 -2.33
CA GLU A 91 -2.39 11.85 -2.71
C GLU A 91 -3.62 11.50 -3.58
N GLU A 92 -3.42 10.60 -4.55
CA GLU A 92 -4.49 10.13 -5.43
C GLU A 92 -5.57 9.37 -4.64
N PHE A 93 -5.17 8.51 -3.71
CA PHE A 93 -6.08 7.76 -2.86
C PHE A 93 -6.95 8.70 -2.02
N GLU A 94 -6.33 9.64 -1.32
CA GLU A 94 -7.05 10.63 -0.50
C GLU A 94 -8.02 11.47 -1.36
N ALA A 95 -7.56 11.93 -2.54
CA ALA A 95 -8.40 12.71 -3.46
C ALA A 95 -9.64 11.92 -3.92
N VAL A 96 -9.48 10.64 -4.23
CA VAL A 96 -10.61 9.77 -4.61
C VAL A 96 -11.58 9.58 -3.44
N MET A 97 -11.07 9.34 -2.22
CA MET A 97 -11.92 9.17 -1.05
C MET A 97 -12.69 10.43 -0.66
N ARG A 98 -12.11 11.62 -0.87
CA ARG A 98 -12.82 12.91 -0.67
C ARG A 98 -14.01 13.09 -1.59
N GLY A 99 -14.06 12.40 -2.71
CA GLY A 99 -15.17 12.45 -3.66
C GLY A 99 -16.45 11.72 -3.23
N PHE A 100 -16.40 10.94 -2.15
CA PHE A 100 -17.54 10.16 -1.67
C PHE A 100 -18.26 10.84 -0.50
N SER A 101 -19.59 10.70 -0.48
CA SER A 101 -20.41 11.04 0.69
C SER A 101 -20.36 9.92 1.73
N GLU A 102 -20.81 10.19 2.96
CA GLU A 102 -20.96 9.16 3.99
C GLU A 102 -21.91 8.03 3.54
N GLU A 103 -23.00 8.38 2.86
CA GLU A 103 -23.93 7.40 2.31
C GLU A 103 -23.25 6.51 1.24
N ASP A 104 -22.42 7.09 0.38
CA ASP A 104 -21.67 6.33 -0.64
C ASP A 104 -20.78 5.26 -0.02
N LEU A 105 -20.15 5.54 1.13
CA LEU A 105 -19.26 4.59 1.80
C LEU A 105 -19.96 3.27 2.14
N HIS A 106 -21.25 3.32 2.44
CA HIS A 106 -22.03 2.16 2.91
C HIS A 106 -22.92 1.56 1.83
N THR A 107 -23.36 2.33 0.85
CA THR A 107 -24.34 1.88 -0.17
C THR A 107 -23.67 1.43 -1.48
N LYS A 108 -22.61 2.10 -1.93
CA LYS A 108 -21.90 1.68 -3.14
C LYS A 108 -21.13 0.39 -2.88
N GLN A 109 -21.17 -0.50 -3.86
CA GLN A 109 -20.53 -1.81 -3.79
C GLN A 109 -19.45 -1.95 -4.86
N ILE A 110 -18.31 -2.51 -4.46
CA ILE A 110 -17.21 -2.87 -5.36
C ILE A 110 -17.30 -4.36 -5.64
N ASP A 111 -17.35 -4.73 -6.92
CA ASP A 111 -17.22 -6.12 -7.34
C ASP A 111 -15.76 -6.58 -7.16
N ARG A 112 -15.55 -7.57 -6.32
CA ARG A 112 -14.23 -8.16 -6.05
C ARG A 112 -13.98 -9.45 -6.85
N GLY A 113 -14.92 -9.83 -7.70
CA GLY A 113 -14.91 -11.09 -8.44
C GLY A 113 -15.42 -12.30 -7.63
N TYR A 114 -15.67 -13.39 -8.33
CA TYR A 114 -16.15 -14.66 -7.76
C TYR A 114 -17.45 -14.53 -6.93
N GLY A 115 -18.29 -13.53 -7.22
CA GLY A 115 -19.53 -13.27 -6.48
C GLY A 115 -19.35 -12.54 -5.16
N PHE A 116 -18.17 -12.04 -4.86
CA PHE A 116 -17.90 -11.23 -3.67
C PHE A 116 -17.98 -9.74 -3.98
N THR A 117 -18.72 -9.02 -3.13
CA THR A 117 -18.77 -7.56 -3.14
C THR A 117 -18.35 -7.00 -1.79
N SER A 118 -17.89 -5.76 -1.78
CA SER A 118 -17.61 -5.01 -0.54
C SER A 118 -18.12 -3.59 -0.68
N SER A 119 -18.63 -3.01 0.43
CA SER A 119 -18.87 -1.57 0.46
C SER A 119 -17.56 -0.80 0.34
N LEU A 120 -17.61 0.49 0.01
CA LEU A 120 -16.41 1.33 -0.05
C LEU A 120 -15.73 1.39 1.32
N PHE A 121 -16.51 1.46 2.40
CA PHE A 121 -15.98 1.44 3.78
C PHE A 121 -15.16 0.18 4.07
N VAL A 122 -15.71 -0.98 3.75
CA VAL A 122 -15.02 -2.28 3.94
C VAL A 122 -13.79 -2.38 3.04
N GLN A 123 -13.89 -1.96 1.77
CA GLN A 123 -12.78 -1.95 0.82
C GLN A 123 -11.59 -1.12 1.33
N PHE A 124 -11.86 0.03 1.92
CA PHE A 124 -10.86 0.89 2.53
C PHE A 124 -10.08 0.18 3.65
N HIS A 125 -10.79 -0.49 4.55
CA HIS A 125 -10.16 -1.24 5.64
C HIS A 125 -9.39 -2.47 5.13
N ILE A 126 -9.88 -3.17 4.11
CA ILE A 126 -9.14 -4.28 3.49
C ILE A 126 -7.82 -3.79 2.88
N TYR A 127 -7.82 -2.61 2.24
CA TYR A 127 -6.57 -2.03 1.76
C TYR A 127 -5.59 -1.72 2.89
N ARG A 128 -6.07 -1.15 3.99
CA ARG A 128 -5.24 -0.90 5.18
C ARG A 128 -4.61 -2.19 5.73
N GLU A 129 -5.38 -3.28 5.77
CA GLU A 129 -4.86 -4.61 6.14
C GLU A 129 -3.78 -5.10 5.16
N ALA A 130 -3.94 -4.85 3.86
CA ALA A 130 -2.94 -5.21 2.87
C ALA A 130 -1.60 -4.49 3.10
N LEU A 131 -1.62 -3.22 3.52
CA LEU A 131 -0.42 -2.49 3.96
C LEU A 131 0.25 -3.16 5.16
N LEU A 132 -0.50 -3.53 6.18
CA LEU A 132 0.04 -4.19 7.37
C LEU A 132 0.69 -5.54 7.03
N MET A 133 0.08 -6.33 6.14
CA MET A 133 0.67 -7.58 5.65
C MET A 133 1.97 -7.33 4.86
N PHE A 134 2.02 -6.27 4.06
CA PHE A 134 3.24 -5.86 3.38
C PHE A 134 4.35 -5.52 4.37
N TYR A 135 4.05 -4.71 5.40
CA TYR A 135 5.05 -4.35 6.42
C TYR A 135 5.58 -5.56 7.18
N ALA A 136 4.71 -6.50 7.54
CA ALA A 136 5.12 -7.74 8.20
C ALA A 136 6.10 -8.55 7.32
N ARG A 137 5.86 -8.60 6.01
CA ARG A 137 6.78 -9.24 5.06
C ARG A 137 8.09 -8.46 4.92
N ALA A 138 8.03 -7.14 4.79
CA ALA A 138 9.19 -6.28 4.66
C ALA A 138 10.09 -6.34 5.93
N ASP A 139 9.49 -6.45 7.10
CA ASP A 139 10.21 -6.56 8.37
C ASP A 139 11.16 -7.77 8.41
N VAL A 140 10.77 -8.89 7.81
CA VAL A 140 11.64 -10.08 7.70
C VAL A 140 12.88 -9.77 6.87
N TYR A 141 12.73 -9.00 5.77
CA TYR A 141 13.87 -8.56 4.95
C TYR A 141 14.78 -7.59 5.74
N LEU A 142 14.18 -6.63 6.48
CA LEU A 142 14.94 -5.68 7.28
C LEU A 142 15.77 -6.38 8.35
N LYS A 143 15.21 -7.36 9.04
CA LYS A 143 15.92 -8.18 10.03
C LYS A 143 17.05 -8.97 9.39
N ALA A 144 16.85 -9.55 8.23
CA ALA A 144 17.89 -10.28 7.51
C ALA A 144 19.01 -9.36 7.00
N LEU A 145 18.69 -8.13 6.62
CA LEU A 145 19.64 -7.08 6.24
C LEU A 145 20.28 -6.36 7.44
N GLN A 146 19.88 -6.69 8.67
CA GLN A 146 20.31 -6.04 9.91
C GLN A 146 20.07 -4.53 9.90
N LYS A 147 18.97 -4.08 9.31
CA LYS A 147 18.56 -2.68 9.29
C LYS A 147 17.89 -2.29 10.59
N THR A 148 18.24 -1.11 11.10
CA THR A 148 17.58 -0.51 12.26
C THR A 148 16.52 0.46 11.76
N VAL A 149 15.26 0.22 12.11
CA VAL A 149 14.12 1.09 11.84
C VAL A 149 13.84 1.97 13.06
N ASN A 150 13.06 3.04 12.84
CA ASN A 150 12.68 3.91 13.95
C ASN A 150 11.71 3.21 14.93
N PRO A 151 11.53 3.77 16.16
CA PRO A 151 10.61 3.18 17.15
C PRO A 151 9.16 3.07 16.70
N GLN A 152 8.70 3.94 15.79
CA GLN A 152 7.34 3.89 15.23
C GLN A 152 7.08 2.59 14.46
N TRP A 153 8.08 2.14 13.71
CA TRP A 153 8.00 0.84 13.03
C TRP A 153 7.83 -0.30 14.02
N ALA A 154 8.64 -0.35 15.07
CA ALA A 154 8.55 -1.39 16.09
C ALA A 154 7.20 -1.42 16.80
N LEU A 155 6.56 -0.25 17.01
CA LEU A 155 5.22 -0.17 17.61
C LEU A 155 4.11 -0.59 16.63
N GLY A 156 4.27 -0.31 15.33
CA GLY A 156 3.25 -0.56 14.32
C GLY A 156 3.34 -1.92 13.65
N VAL A 157 4.54 -2.50 13.56
CA VAL A 157 4.80 -3.75 12.81
C VAL A 157 5.21 -4.91 13.72
N GLY A 158 5.90 -4.63 14.82
CA GLY A 158 6.32 -5.63 15.82
C GLY A 158 7.79 -5.97 15.80
#